data_bf8839d5d3023368dde8896f230a44ca
#
_entry.id   bf8839d5d3023368dde8896f230a44ca
#
_cell.length_a   1.000
_cell.length_b   1.000
_cell.length_c   1.000
_cell.angle_alpha   90.00
_cell.angle_beta   90.00
_cell.angle_gamma   90.00
#
_symmetry.space_group_name_H-M   'P 1'
#
loop_
_entity.id
_entity.type
_entity.pdbx_description
1 polymer ?
#
loop_
_entity_poly.entity_id
_entity_poly.type
_entity_poly.pdbx_seq_one_letter_code
_entity_poly.pdbx_strand_id
1 'polypeptide(L)'
;MRASRRMSDTLASWFETAQARLLTMRIGKSALMNTTAALPDIPLPPGVRSRFVEGINGLRMQVLEAGYESKGRACVLLLHGFPELAYSWRKVMPALAAAGYHVIAPDQRGYGRTTGWDANYDGDLASFRLLNLVRDALGLVSAFGHRSVASVVGHDFGSSVAAWCALVRPDVFRSVALMSAPFAGPPPLPFDTADKPLRPEPEDPVHRELAALPRPRKHYQWYYSTREANADMHDAPQGVHDFLRAYYHHKSADWKGNKPYPLKRWTASELAKLPTYYVMDLARNMAETVAQEMPDAAEIAANTWLPDRELSFYSAEYARTGFQGGLQWYRCGTSGAFTAELETWSGRSIDVPSCFISGKQDWGTYQRPGVFEAMQSTACTRMLGCHLIDGAGHWVQQEQTEQVAHLLLQFVKQAAERAGP
;
A
#
# COMPACT_ATOMS: atom_id res chain seq x y z
N MET A 1 1.53 34.12 55.12
CA MET A 1 1.66 34.84 53.85
C MET A 1 3.05 34.82 53.18
N ARG A 2 4.15 34.33 53.78
CA ARG A 2 5.48 34.27 53.14
C ARG A 2 5.80 32.97 52.39
N ALA A 3 5.09 31.87 52.62
CA ALA A 3 5.30 30.59 51.95
C ALA A 3 4.63 30.49 50.57
N SER A 4 3.53 31.18 50.34
CA SER A 4 2.76 31.17 49.09
C SER A 4 3.44 31.92 47.95
N ARG A 5 4.22 32.97 48.20
CA ARG A 5 4.94 33.73 47.18
C ARG A 5 6.18 32.98 46.62
N ARG A 6 6.89 32.19 47.44
CA ARG A 6 8.04 31.43 46.97
C ARG A 6 7.67 30.27 46.04
N MET A 7 6.48 29.71 46.15
CA MET A 7 6.01 28.61 45.31
C MET A 7 5.56 29.10 43.91
N SER A 8 4.99 30.33 43.81
CA SER A 8 4.62 30.91 42.52
C SER A 8 5.82 31.34 41.68
N ASP A 9 6.86 31.87 42.31
CA ASP A 9 8.08 32.31 41.59
C ASP A 9 8.89 31.13 41.08
N THR A 10 8.87 30.00 41.79
CA THR A 10 9.56 28.75 41.34
C THR A 10 8.83 28.10 40.18
N LEU A 11 7.50 28.10 40.16
CA LEU A 11 6.70 27.55 39.06
C LEU A 11 6.82 28.42 37.79
N ALA A 12 6.81 29.75 37.92
CA ALA A 12 7.02 30.65 36.78
C ALA A 12 8.42 30.46 36.13
N SER A 13 9.47 30.32 36.93
CA SER A 13 10.83 30.04 36.46
C SER A 13 10.96 28.67 35.74
N TRP A 14 10.22 27.66 36.18
CA TRP A 14 10.21 26.35 35.51
C TRP A 14 9.49 26.40 34.15
N PHE A 15 8.39 27.18 34.06
CA PHE A 15 7.66 27.33 32.79
C PHE A 15 8.48 28.13 31.77
N GLU A 16 9.16 29.19 32.15
CA GLU A 16 10.06 29.96 31.26
C GLU A 16 11.24 29.13 30.77
N THR A 17 11.85 28.30 31.63
CA THR A 17 12.97 27.43 31.27
C THR A 17 12.53 26.30 30.34
N ALA A 18 11.30 25.75 30.51
CA ALA A 18 10.72 24.74 29.64
C ALA A 18 10.37 25.30 28.26
N GLN A 19 9.79 26.52 28.20
CA GLN A 19 9.52 27.21 26.94
C GLN A 19 10.81 27.57 26.19
N ALA A 20 11.84 28.04 26.86
CA ALA A 20 13.13 28.33 26.27
C ALA A 20 13.81 27.06 25.70
N ARG A 21 13.75 25.93 26.40
CA ARG A 21 14.25 24.64 25.91
C ARG A 21 13.44 24.11 24.71
N LEU A 22 12.13 24.27 24.70
CA LEU A 22 11.27 23.92 23.56
C LEU A 22 11.55 24.82 22.32
N LEU A 23 11.79 26.12 22.54
CA LEU A 23 12.18 27.04 21.48
C LEU A 23 13.57 26.71 20.92
N THR A 24 14.54 26.41 21.78
CA THR A 24 15.91 26.02 21.36
C THR A 24 15.92 24.67 20.62
N MET A 25 15.08 23.70 21.04
CA MET A 25 14.90 22.45 20.30
C MET A 25 14.19 22.65 18.95
N ARG A 26 13.24 23.60 18.83
CA ARG A 26 12.63 23.96 17.55
C ARG A 26 13.59 24.66 16.61
N ILE A 27 14.44 25.57 17.13
CA ILE A 27 15.43 26.27 16.32
C ILE A 27 16.59 25.34 15.91
N GLY A 28 17.02 24.42 16.78
CA GLY A 28 18.06 23.43 16.46
C GLY A 28 17.61 22.38 15.44
N LYS A 29 16.34 22.01 15.37
CA LYS A 29 15.79 21.11 14.32
C LYS A 29 15.54 21.83 13.00
N SER A 30 15.39 23.16 12.99
CA SER A 30 15.18 23.94 11.76
C SER A 30 16.48 24.31 11.01
N ALA A 31 17.65 24.16 11.64
CA ALA A 31 18.93 24.61 11.06
C ALA A 31 19.74 23.51 10.36
N LEU A 32 19.24 22.27 10.26
CA LEU A 32 19.99 21.13 9.71
C LEU A 32 19.33 20.49 8.47
N MET A 33 18.48 21.21 7.75
CA MET A 33 18.03 20.76 6.42
C MET A 33 17.71 21.96 5.52
N ASN A 34 18.69 22.52 4.86
CA ASN A 34 18.43 23.32 3.64
C ASN A 34 19.65 23.36 2.73
N THR A 35 19.92 22.23 2.07
CA THR A 35 20.38 22.21 0.68
C THR A 35 19.55 21.14 -0.02
N THR A 36 18.27 21.43 -0.23
CA THR A 36 17.43 20.59 -1.09
C THR A 36 17.83 20.84 -2.53
N ALA A 37 18.78 20.05 -3.03
CA ALA A 37 18.85 19.87 -4.48
C ALA A 37 17.44 19.49 -4.97
N ALA A 38 16.96 20.20 -6.00
CA ALA A 38 15.65 19.91 -6.57
C ALA A 38 15.60 18.43 -6.98
N LEU A 39 14.54 17.73 -6.60
CA LEU A 39 14.37 16.34 -7.02
C LEU A 39 14.28 16.30 -8.55
N PRO A 40 14.89 15.29 -9.21
CA PRO A 40 14.83 15.16 -10.65
C PRO A 40 13.37 15.02 -11.11
N ASP A 41 13.10 15.43 -12.35
CA ASP A 41 11.78 15.28 -12.94
C ASP A 41 11.35 13.80 -12.99
N ILE A 42 10.07 13.56 -12.80
CA ILE A 42 9.47 12.22 -12.97
C ILE A 42 9.24 11.99 -14.47
N PRO A 43 9.73 10.89 -15.06
CA PRO A 43 9.54 10.60 -16.48
C PRO A 43 8.08 10.18 -16.76
N LEU A 44 7.22 11.16 -17.00
CA LEU A 44 5.76 10.98 -17.18
C LEU A 44 5.36 10.98 -18.67
N PRO A 45 4.31 10.24 -19.05
CA PRO A 45 3.74 10.34 -20.38
C PRO A 45 3.02 11.68 -20.57
N PRO A 46 2.80 12.13 -21.82
CA PRO A 46 2.02 13.31 -22.12
C PRO A 46 0.64 13.30 -21.44
N GLY A 47 0.19 14.47 -20.96
CA GLY A 47 -1.09 14.63 -20.27
C GLY A 47 -1.10 14.18 -18.79
N VAL A 48 0.02 13.67 -18.27
CA VAL A 48 0.19 13.40 -16.85
C VAL A 48 1.18 14.40 -16.27
N ARG A 49 0.83 15.01 -15.14
CA ARG A 49 1.72 15.91 -14.41
C ARG A 49 1.94 15.44 -12.98
N SER A 50 3.00 15.93 -12.38
CA SER A 50 3.31 15.76 -10.95
C SER A 50 3.08 17.07 -10.21
N ARG A 51 2.49 17.01 -9.02
CA ARG A 51 2.37 18.15 -8.12
C ARG A 51 2.38 17.72 -6.65
N PHE A 52 2.66 18.67 -5.78
CA PHE A 52 2.48 18.50 -4.34
C PHE A 52 1.16 19.11 -3.88
N VAL A 53 0.52 18.45 -2.91
CA VAL A 53 -0.69 18.91 -2.23
C VAL A 53 -0.40 18.97 -0.74
N GLU A 54 -0.55 20.17 -0.16
CA GLU A 54 -0.22 20.44 1.23
C GLU A 54 -1.39 20.10 2.17
N GLY A 55 -1.08 19.77 3.43
CA GLY A 55 -2.07 19.66 4.50
C GLY A 55 -2.95 18.42 4.46
N ILE A 56 -2.57 17.38 3.73
CA ILE A 56 -3.33 16.14 3.66
C ILE A 56 -3.06 15.30 4.92
N ASN A 57 -3.88 15.46 5.94
CA ASN A 57 -3.76 14.72 7.20
C ASN A 57 -2.32 14.74 7.76
N GLY A 58 -1.71 15.92 7.76
CA GLY A 58 -0.31 16.13 8.19
C GLY A 58 0.75 15.89 7.13
N LEU A 59 0.36 15.47 5.92
CA LEU A 59 1.28 15.21 4.82
C LEU A 59 1.38 16.39 3.85
N ARG A 60 2.55 16.51 3.25
CA ARG A 60 2.76 17.13 1.94
C ARG A 60 2.83 16.00 0.92
N MET A 61 1.74 15.78 0.22
CA MET A 61 1.55 14.60 -0.62
C MET A 61 1.95 14.87 -2.06
N GLN A 62 2.83 14.06 -2.61
CA GLN A 62 3.13 14.04 -4.03
C GLN A 62 2.01 13.30 -4.76
N VAL A 63 1.52 13.84 -5.88
CA VAL A 63 0.41 13.29 -6.64
C VAL A 63 0.71 13.38 -8.14
N LEU A 64 0.47 12.28 -8.85
CA LEU A 64 0.32 12.30 -10.30
C LEU A 64 -1.14 12.62 -10.65
N GLU A 65 -1.33 13.47 -11.65
CA GLU A 65 -2.63 14.00 -12.03
C GLU A 65 -2.78 14.01 -13.56
N ALA A 66 -3.93 13.54 -14.06
CA ALA A 66 -4.29 13.58 -15.47
C ALA A 66 -5.75 13.99 -15.65
N GLY A 67 -6.09 14.58 -16.78
CA GLY A 67 -7.44 15.08 -17.03
C GLY A 67 -7.79 16.35 -16.25
N TYR A 68 -6.78 17.08 -15.80
CA TYR A 68 -6.90 18.32 -15.01
C TYR A 68 -7.27 19.56 -15.84
N GLU A 69 -7.20 19.47 -17.14
CA GLU A 69 -7.43 20.59 -18.07
C GLU A 69 -8.88 21.07 -18.07
N SER A 70 -9.80 20.20 -17.72
CA SER A 70 -11.24 20.48 -17.69
C SER A 70 -11.82 20.30 -16.30
N LYS A 71 -12.55 21.32 -15.83
CA LYS A 71 -13.26 21.26 -14.55
C LYS A 71 -14.51 20.36 -14.63
N GLY A 72 -14.95 19.83 -13.49
CA GLY A 72 -16.20 19.09 -13.37
C GLY A 72 -16.14 17.63 -13.81
N ARG A 73 -14.98 17.13 -14.22
CA ARG A 73 -14.80 15.71 -14.51
C ARG A 73 -14.98 14.86 -13.25
N ALA A 74 -15.63 13.70 -13.38
CA ALA A 74 -15.71 12.73 -12.31
C ALA A 74 -14.30 12.20 -11.97
N CYS A 75 -14.00 12.05 -10.68
CA CYS A 75 -12.66 11.66 -10.22
C CYS A 75 -12.51 10.15 -10.15
N VAL A 76 -11.33 9.64 -10.52
CA VAL A 76 -10.86 8.29 -10.25
C VAL A 76 -9.58 8.38 -9.40
N LEU A 77 -9.59 7.74 -8.23
CA LEU A 77 -8.45 7.70 -7.31
C LEU A 77 -7.72 6.37 -7.47
N LEU A 78 -6.40 6.40 -7.72
CA LEU A 78 -5.55 5.23 -7.93
C LEU A 78 -4.54 5.09 -6.79
N LEU A 79 -4.56 3.96 -6.07
CA LEU A 79 -3.75 3.68 -4.89
C LEU A 79 -2.80 2.52 -5.18
N HIS A 80 -1.49 2.76 -5.09
CA HIS A 80 -0.44 1.77 -5.32
C HIS A 80 -0.19 0.87 -4.10
N GLY A 81 0.58 -0.21 -4.27
CA GLY A 81 1.01 -1.12 -3.21
C GLY A 81 2.50 -1.03 -2.86
N PHE A 82 3.07 -2.13 -2.40
CA PHE A 82 4.48 -2.25 -2.02
C PHE A 82 5.23 -3.23 -2.95
N PRO A 83 6.44 -2.92 -3.39
CA PRO A 83 7.19 -1.66 -3.27
C PRO A 83 6.97 -0.78 -4.51
N GLU A 84 5.79 -0.22 -4.62
CA GLU A 84 5.40 0.65 -5.73
C GLU A 84 5.38 2.13 -5.33
N LEU A 85 5.02 2.99 -6.30
CA LEU A 85 4.82 4.43 -6.18
C LEU A 85 3.59 4.82 -7.03
N ALA A 86 3.12 6.05 -6.93
CA ALA A 86 2.13 6.61 -7.87
C ALA A 86 2.52 6.36 -9.34
N TYR A 87 3.81 6.29 -9.59
CA TYR A 87 4.41 6.03 -10.91
C TYR A 87 3.94 4.74 -11.56
N SER A 88 3.50 3.75 -10.79
CA SER A 88 2.94 2.49 -11.30
C SER A 88 1.69 2.69 -12.15
N TRP A 89 0.99 3.79 -11.95
CA TRP A 89 -0.23 4.13 -12.67
C TRP A 89 0.00 4.97 -13.94
N ARG A 90 1.23 5.44 -14.19
CA ARG A 90 1.56 6.38 -15.29
C ARG A 90 1.02 5.94 -16.65
N LYS A 91 1.00 4.65 -16.94
CA LYS A 91 0.56 4.10 -18.24
C LYS A 91 -0.96 3.96 -18.36
N VAL A 92 -1.66 3.77 -17.25
CA VAL A 92 -3.14 3.63 -17.19
C VAL A 92 -3.82 5.00 -17.19
N MET A 93 -3.23 6.01 -16.53
CA MET A 93 -3.81 7.33 -16.34
C MET A 93 -4.24 8.05 -17.63
N PRO A 94 -3.43 8.04 -18.74
CA PRO A 94 -3.83 8.74 -19.97
C PRO A 94 -5.13 8.22 -20.58
N ALA A 95 -5.36 6.89 -20.55
CA ALA A 95 -6.58 6.30 -21.10
C ALA A 95 -7.83 6.70 -20.30
N LEU A 96 -7.74 6.72 -18.97
CA LEU A 96 -8.83 7.17 -18.10
C LEU A 96 -9.11 8.66 -18.29
N ALA A 97 -8.07 9.49 -18.42
CA ALA A 97 -8.20 10.94 -18.68
C ALA A 97 -8.81 11.23 -20.05
N ALA A 98 -8.42 10.49 -21.09
CA ALA A 98 -9.00 10.59 -22.43
C ALA A 98 -10.50 10.23 -22.45
N ALA A 99 -10.93 9.33 -21.58
CA ALA A 99 -12.34 8.98 -21.39
C ALA A 99 -13.14 10.01 -20.56
N GLY A 100 -12.52 11.12 -20.15
CA GLY A 100 -13.21 12.23 -19.49
C GLY A 100 -13.12 12.22 -17.97
N TYR A 101 -12.29 11.38 -17.36
CA TYR A 101 -12.09 11.37 -15.91
C TYR A 101 -10.97 12.33 -15.47
N HIS A 102 -11.11 12.86 -14.26
CA HIS A 102 -10.01 13.45 -13.51
C HIS A 102 -9.33 12.34 -12.70
N VAL A 103 -8.09 12.01 -13.02
CA VAL A 103 -7.36 10.86 -12.45
C VAL A 103 -6.28 11.37 -11.52
N ILE A 104 -6.28 10.90 -10.28
CA ILE A 104 -5.30 11.25 -9.26
C ILE A 104 -4.69 9.99 -8.67
N ALA A 105 -3.35 9.98 -8.55
CA ALA A 105 -2.58 8.89 -8.00
C ALA A 105 -1.52 9.46 -7.04
N PRO A 106 -1.68 9.34 -5.70
CA PRO A 106 -0.68 9.81 -4.74
C PRO A 106 0.45 8.81 -4.57
N ASP A 107 1.66 9.31 -4.27
CA ASP A 107 2.59 8.55 -3.42
C ASP A 107 1.96 8.51 -2.04
N GLN A 108 1.53 7.35 -1.59
CA GLN A 108 0.81 7.21 -0.33
C GLN A 108 1.75 7.44 0.88
N ARG A 109 1.19 7.56 2.08
CA ARG A 109 1.96 7.74 3.33
C ARG A 109 3.05 6.69 3.46
N GLY A 110 4.30 7.14 3.63
CA GLY A 110 5.45 6.25 3.74
C GLY A 110 6.19 5.98 2.44
N TYR A 111 5.76 6.58 1.32
CA TYR A 111 6.31 6.27 0.00
C TYR A 111 6.79 7.52 -0.76
N GLY A 112 7.79 7.31 -1.59
CA GLY A 112 8.25 8.20 -2.63
C GLY A 112 8.52 9.63 -2.14
N ARG A 113 7.88 10.59 -2.80
CA ARG A 113 8.11 12.03 -2.54
C ARG A 113 7.14 12.64 -1.54
N THR A 114 6.17 11.87 -1.02
CA THR A 114 5.30 12.31 0.05
C THR A 114 6.08 12.44 1.36
N THR A 115 5.92 13.56 2.06
CA THR A 115 6.59 13.87 3.32
C THR A 115 5.59 14.17 4.43
N GLY A 116 6.09 14.31 5.69
CA GLY A 116 5.25 14.55 6.86
C GLY A 116 4.93 13.28 7.66
N TRP A 117 5.57 12.17 7.32
CA TRP A 117 5.51 10.90 8.06
C TRP A 117 6.86 10.59 8.72
N ASP A 118 6.85 9.70 9.71
CA ASP A 118 8.05 9.31 10.45
C ASP A 118 8.62 8.00 9.89
N ALA A 119 9.90 8.04 9.46
CA ALA A 119 10.64 6.88 8.96
C ALA A 119 11.26 6.03 10.09
N ASN A 120 11.18 6.48 11.35
CA ASN A 120 11.77 5.75 12.45
C ASN A 120 10.98 4.48 12.75
N TYR A 121 11.69 3.34 12.84
CA TYR A 121 11.06 2.08 13.23
C TYR A 121 10.37 2.19 14.60
N ASP A 122 10.97 2.86 15.58
CA ASP A 122 10.40 3.07 16.93
C ASP A 122 9.47 4.29 17.03
N GLY A 123 9.17 4.94 15.90
CA GLY A 123 8.29 6.10 15.85
C GLY A 123 6.81 5.78 15.94
N ASP A 124 5.97 6.77 15.62
CA ASP A 124 4.52 6.63 15.68
C ASP A 124 3.97 5.69 14.60
N LEU A 125 3.78 4.42 14.98
CA LEU A 125 3.17 3.41 14.12
C LEU A 125 1.68 3.71 13.86
N ALA A 126 0.98 4.37 14.80
CA ALA A 126 -0.45 4.62 14.68
C ALA A 126 -0.81 5.51 13.49
N SER A 127 0.13 6.35 13.02
CA SER A 127 -0.08 7.17 11.81
C SER A 127 -0.22 6.33 10.53
N PHE A 128 0.26 5.09 10.52
CA PHE A 128 0.21 4.16 9.37
C PHE A 128 -0.94 3.15 9.43
N ARG A 129 -1.77 3.18 10.49
CA ARG A 129 -2.91 2.27 10.62
C ARG A 129 -3.93 2.50 9.51
N LEU A 130 -4.63 1.46 9.13
CA LEU A 130 -5.46 1.41 7.92
C LEU A 130 -6.52 2.52 7.83
N LEU A 131 -7.24 2.81 8.94
CA LEU A 131 -8.23 3.90 8.95
C LEU A 131 -7.60 5.29 8.83
N ASN A 132 -6.32 5.45 9.20
CA ASN A 132 -5.62 6.71 8.96
C ASN A 132 -5.22 6.87 7.48
N LEU A 133 -4.91 5.77 6.78
CA LEU A 133 -4.71 5.78 5.32
C LEU A 133 -6.01 6.12 4.58
N VAL A 134 -7.16 5.66 5.07
CA VAL A 134 -8.48 6.10 4.57
C VAL A 134 -8.67 7.62 4.75
N ARG A 135 -8.24 8.18 5.89
CA ARG A 135 -8.26 9.64 6.12
C ARG A 135 -7.35 10.41 5.15
N ASP A 136 -6.20 9.85 4.81
CA ASP A 136 -5.31 10.42 3.78
C ASP A 136 -6.04 10.50 2.43
N ALA A 137 -6.70 9.43 2.01
CA ALA A 137 -7.48 9.38 0.77
C ALA A 137 -8.65 10.39 0.78
N LEU A 138 -9.40 10.48 1.88
CA LEU A 138 -10.48 11.46 2.04
C LEU A 138 -9.98 12.90 1.99
N GLY A 139 -8.88 13.19 2.69
CA GLY A 139 -8.25 14.51 2.67
C GLY A 139 -7.79 14.91 1.27
N LEU A 140 -7.21 13.96 0.54
CA LEU A 140 -6.76 14.19 -0.83
C LEU A 140 -7.93 14.48 -1.76
N VAL A 141 -8.98 13.66 -1.75
CA VAL A 141 -10.20 13.86 -2.56
C VAL A 141 -10.81 15.24 -2.30
N SER A 142 -10.90 15.63 -1.01
CA SER A 142 -11.41 16.94 -0.60
C SER A 142 -10.52 18.10 -1.07
N ALA A 143 -9.19 17.96 -0.99
CA ALA A 143 -8.23 18.99 -1.43
C ALA A 143 -8.28 19.26 -2.94
N PHE A 144 -8.68 18.25 -3.73
CA PHE A 144 -8.96 18.43 -5.16
C PHE A 144 -10.38 18.97 -5.46
N GLY A 145 -11.18 19.27 -4.42
CA GLY A 145 -12.53 19.84 -4.55
C GLY A 145 -13.60 18.82 -4.91
N HIS A 146 -13.31 17.53 -4.85
CA HIS A 146 -14.29 16.48 -5.08
C HIS A 146 -15.06 16.12 -3.81
N ARG A 147 -16.40 15.99 -3.93
CA ARG A 147 -17.26 15.46 -2.86
C ARG A 147 -17.34 13.95 -2.87
N SER A 148 -17.13 13.35 -4.04
CA SER A 148 -17.07 11.91 -4.23
C SER A 148 -16.17 11.56 -5.41
N VAL A 149 -15.76 10.31 -5.50
CA VAL A 149 -15.02 9.75 -6.63
C VAL A 149 -15.86 8.68 -7.31
N ALA A 150 -15.80 8.63 -8.64
CA ALA A 150 -16.50 7.61 -9.42
C ALA A 150 -16.02 6.22 -9.05
N SER A 151 -14.68 6.07 -8.87
CA SER A 151 -14.10 4.83 -8.40
C SER A 151 -12.82 5.09 -7.61
N VAL A 152 -12.60 4.32 -6.56
CA VAL A 152 -11.28 4.11 -5.96
C VAL A 152 -10.72 2.78 -6.47
N VAL A 153 -9.51 2.82 -6.99
CA VAL A 153 -8.79 1.65 -7.53
C VAL A 153 -7.56 1.41 -6.68
N GLY A 154 -7.36 0.21 -6.19
CA GLY A 154 -6.19 -0.12 -5.39
C GLY A 154 -5.49 -1.37 -5.87
N HIS A 155 -4.15 -1.35 -5.87
CA HIS A 155 -3.31 -2.48 -6.22
C HIS A 155 -2.48 -2.94 -5.01
N ASP A 156 -2.33 -4.26 -4.81
CA ASP A 156 -1.58 -4.88 -3.70
C ASP A 156 -2.07 -4.35 -2.33
N PHE A 157 -1.23 -3.75 -1.50
CA PHE A 157 -1.67 -3.14 -0.24
C PHE A 157 -2.64 -1.96 -0.48
N GLY A 158 -2.51 -1.24 -1.61
CA GLY A 158 -3.47 -0.21 -2.02
C GLY A 158 -4.87 -0.77 -2.26
N SER A 159 -5.02 -2.06 -2.63
CA SER A 159 -6.30 -2.75 -2.70
C SER A 159 -6.99 -2.81 -1.33
N SER A 160 -6.24 -3.12 -0.28
CA SER A 160 -6.76 -3.08 1.10
C SER A 160 -7.23 -1.68 1.49
N VAL A 161 -6.44 -0.64 1.18
CA VAL A 161 -6.84 0.76 1.45
C VAL A 161 -8.11 1.13 0.67
N ALA A 162 -8.18 0.78 -0.62
CA ALA A 162 -9.36 1.05 -1.46
C ALA A 162 -10.61 0.32 -0.94
N ALA A 163 -10.47 -0.93 -0.51
CA ALA A 163 -11.57 -1.70 0.11
C ALA A 163 -12.11 -0.99 1.36
N TRP A 164 -11.22 -0.55 2.25
CA TRP A 164 -11.62 0.16 3.46
C TRP A 164 -12.17 1.56 3.17
N CYS A 165 -11.70 2.26 2.14
CA CYS A 165 -12.31 3.49 1.67
C CYS A 165 -13.78 3.26 1.28
N ALA A 166 -14.05 2.26 0.46
CA ALA A 166 -15.41 1.93 0.01
C ALA A 166 -16.31 1.41 1.14
N LEU A 167 -15.77 0.63 2.07
CA LEU A 167 -16.51 0.11 3.22
C LEU A 167 -16.93 1.22 4.20
N VAL A 168 -15.98 2.11 4.53
CA VAL A 168 -16.17 3.15 5.58
C VAL A 168 -16.94 4.35 5.05
N ARG A 169 -16.73 4.73 3.77
CA ARG A 169 -17.30 5.93 3.15
C ARG A 169 -17.87 5.66 1.76
N PRO A 170 -18.90 4.81 1.63
CA PRO A 170 -19.57 4.53 0.35
C PRO A 170 -20.24 5.76 -0.26
N ASP A 171 -20.52 6.79 0.55
CA ASP A 171 -20.99 8.10 0.12
C ASP A 171 -19.94 8.90 -0.66
N VAL A 172 -18.66 8.69 -0.38
CA VAL A 172 -17.53 9.33 -1.10
C VAL A 172 -16.99 8.41 -2.19
N PHE A 173 -16.74 7.15 -1.88
CA PHE A 173 -16.16 6.17 -2.79
C PHE A 173 -17.27 5.33 -3.43
N ARG A 174 -17.77 5.80 -4.60
CA ARG A 174 -18.99 5.30 -5.23
C ARG A 174 -18.86 3.92 -5.88
N SER A 175 -17.65 3.50 -6.19
CA SER A 175 -17.31 2.14 -6.62
C SER A 175 -15.86 1.82 -6.26
N VAL A 176 -15.49 0.55 -6.30
CA VAL A 176 -14.13 0.08 -5.98
C VAL A 176 -13.64 -0.99 -6.94
N ALA A 177 -12.42 -0.80 -7.44
CA ALA A 177 -11.69 -1.86 -8.14
C ALA A 177 -10.53 -2.34 -7.27
N LEU A 178 -10.56 -3.61 -6.90
CA LEU A 178 -9.54 -4.28 -6.10
C LEU A 178 -8.60 -5.03 -7.06
N MET A 179 -7.27 -4.85 -6.89
CA MET A 179 -6.32 -5.46 -7.81
C MET A 179 -5.26 -6.26 -7.05
N SER A 180 -5.01 -7.48 -7.50
CA SER A 180 -3.96 -8.39 -7.01
C SER A 180 -4.06 -8.82 -5.55
N ALA A 181 -4.87 -8.18 -4.75
CA ALA A 181 -5.12 -8.55 -3.35
C ALA A 181 -6.63 -8.53 -3.05
N PRO A 182 -7.28 -9.69 -2.93
CA PRO A 182 -8.69 -9.78 -2.63
C PRO A 182 -8.99 -9.37 -1.18
N PHE A 183 -10.20 -8.85 -0.92
CA PHE A 183 -10.66 -8.38 0.37
C PHE A 183 -11.60 -9.39 1.04
N ALA A 184 -11.27 -9.83 2.25
CA ALA A 184 -12.06 -10.82 3.01
C ALA A 184 -13.23 -10.24 3.82
N GLY A 185 -13.39 -8.92 3.82
CA GLY A 185 -14.23 -8.21 4.79
C GLY A 185 -13.46 -7.78 6.05
N PRO A 186 -14.12 -7.06 6.96
CA PRO A 186 -13.55 -6.72 8.27
C PRO A 186 -13.29 -7.97 9.11
N PRO A 187 -12.36 -7.88 10.09
CA PRO A 187 -12.18 -8.97 11.04
C PRO A 187 -13.47 -9.19 11.85
N PRO A 188 -13.75 -10.45 12.25
CA PRO A 188 -14.92 -10.74 13.07
C PRO A 188 -14.76 -10.17 14.48
N LEU A 189 -15.84 -9.59 15.03
CA LEU A 189 -15.86 -9.19 16.44
C LEU A 189 -15.84 -10.47 17.30
N PRO A 190 -14.93 -10.58 18.25
CA PRO A 190 -14.95 -11.69 19.19
C PRO A 190 -16.15 -11.52 20.15
N PHE A 191 -17.17 -12.38 19.96
CA PHE A 191 -18.31 -12.46 20.89
C PHE A 191 -17.92 -13.20 22.16
N ASP A 192 -18.65 -12.99 23.26
CA ASP A 192 -18.40 -13.57 24.60
C ASP A 192 -17.12 -13.11 25.29
N THR A 193 -16.74 -11.84 25.09
CA THR A 193 -15.58 -11.25 25.77
C THR A 193 -15.91 -10.59 27.13
N ALA A 194 -17.20 -10.52 27.51
CA ALA A 194 -17.63 -9.78 28.72
C ALA A 194 -16.94 -10.25 30.00
N ASP A 195 -16.70 -11.57 30.13
CA ASP A 195 -16.08 -12.20 31.30
C ASP A 195 -14.65 -12.71 31.03
N LYS A 196 -14.11 -12.41 29.85
CA LYS A 196 -12.76 -12.84 29.49
C LYS A 196 -11.88 -11.63 29.28
N PRO A 197 -10.75 -11.48 30.03
CA PRO A 197 -9.79 -10.45 29.70
C PRO A 197 -9.38 -10.63 28.23
N LEU A 198 -9.34 -9.53 27.47
CA LEU A 198 -8.74 -9.50 26.14
C LEU A 198 -7.32 -10.05 26.28
N ARG A 199 -7.13 -11.30 25.95
CA ARG A 199 -5.80 -11.86 25.86
C ARG A 199 -5.18 -11.34 24.57
N PRO A 200 -3.88 -10.96 24.57
CA PRO A 200 -3.16 -10.83 23.32
C PRO A 200 -3.48 -12.07 22.50
N GLU A 201 -3.84 -11.89 21.22
CA GLU A 201 -3.99 -13.01 20.29
C GLU A 201 -2.78 -13.92 20.46
N PRO A 202 -2.95 -15.23 20.73
CA PRO A 202 -1.83 -16.13 20.78
C PRO A 202 -1.10 -16.01 19.45
N GLU A 203 0.23 -15.93 19.49
CA GLU A 203 1.06 -15.93 18.30
C GLU A 203 0.57 -17.03 17.34
N ASP A 204 0.28 -16.65 16.08
CA ASP A 204 -0.21 -17.61 15.10
C ASP A 204 0.76 -18.80 15.02
N PRO A 205 0.31 -20.02 15.35
CA PRO A 205 1.19 -21.20 15.42
C PRO A 205 1.88 -21.47 14.08
N VAL A 206 1.35 -20.95 12.99
CA VAL A 206 1.88 -21.14 11.62
C VAL A 206 3.34 -20.70 11.49
N HIS A 207 3.80 -19.71 12.26
CA HIS A 207 5.20 -19.26 12.22
C HIS A 207 6.16 -20.32 12.76
N ARG A 208 5.81 -20.94 13.90
CA ARG A 208 6.59 -22.04 14.47
C ARG A 208 6.54 -23.28 13.60
N GLU A 209 5.38 -23.57 13.03
CA GLU A 209 5.19 -24.68 12.11
C GLU A 209 6.00 -24.50 10.82
N LEU A 210 6.02 -23.30 10.24
CA LEU A 210 6.85 -22.97 9.06
C LEU A 210 8.34 -23.14 9.37
N ALA A 211 8.81 -22.68 10.54
CA ALA A 211 10.20 -22.80 10.95
C ALA A 211 10.59 -24.25 11.23
N ALA A 212 9.64 -25.12 11.60
CA ALA A 212 9.86 -26.54 11.89
C ALA A 212 9.78 -27.45 10.66
N LEU A 213 9.48 -26.94 9.47
CA LEU A 213 9.44 -27.71 8.23
C LEU A 213 10.83 -28.31 7.92
N PRO A 214 10.93 -29.44 7.18
CA PRO A 214 12.20 -29.98 6.70
C PRO A 214 13.06 -28.96 5.92
N ARG A 215 12.43 -28.05 5.18
CA ARG A 215 12.99 -26.80 4.67
C ARG A 215 12.40 -25.67 5.50
N PRO A 216 13.12 -25.14 6.50
CA PRO A 216 12.57 -24.10 7.39
C PRO A 216 12.20 -22.83 6.65
N ARG A 217 11.01 -22.30 6.95
CA ARG A 217 10.42 -21.16 6.23
C ARG A 217 9.92 -20.06 7.19
N LYS A 218 9.72 -18.86 6.66
CA LYS A 218 9.05 -17.73 7.34
C LYS A 218 8.15 -17.00 6.35
N HIS A 219 7.04 -16.46 6.86
CA HIS A 219 6.12 -15.68 6.04
C HIS A 219 6.64 -14.25 5.85
N TYR A 220 6.58 -13.69 4.64
CA TYR A 220 7.17 -12.41 4.28
C TYR A 220 6.63 -11.22 5.08
N GLN A 221 5.32 -11.19 5.42
CA GLN A 221 4.72 -10.08 6.16
C GLN A 221 5.32 -9.92 7.57
N TRP A 222 5.63 -11.03 8.25
CA TRP A 222 6.31 -11.00 9.54
C TRP A 222 7.77 -10.61 9.41
N TYR A 223 8.45 -11.07 8.35
CA TYR A 223 9.80 -10.59 8.05
C TYR A 223 9.80 -9.08 7.77
N TYR A 224 8.85 -8.57 6.96
CA TYR A 224 8.72 -7.14 6.69
C TYR A 224 8.41 -6.30 7.94
N SER A 225 7.94 -6.93 8.99
CA SER A 225 7.64 -6.29 10.27
C SER A 225 8.83 -6.27 11.22
N THR A 226 9.96 -6.91 10.87
CA THR A 226 11.19 -6.86 11.65
C THR A 226 11.95 -5.55 11.44
N ARG A 227 12.84 -5.25 12.39
CA ARG A 227 13.67 -4.05 12.33
C ARG A 227 14.69 -4.09 11.18
N GLU A 228 15.18 -5.28 10.87
CA GLU A 228 16.24 -5.53 9.90
C GLU A 228 15.76 -5.38 8.46
N ALA A 229 14.47 -5.62 8.19
CA ALA A 229 13.93 -5.71 6.84
C ALA A 229 14.19 -4.48 5.96
N ASN A 230 14.17 -3.27 6.54
CA ASN A 230 14.51 -2.06 5.79
C ASN A 230 15.98 -2.03 5.37
N ALA A 231 16.88 -2.30 6.31
CA ALA A 231 18.32 -2.30 6.01
C ALA A 231 18.68 -3.42 5.04
N ASP A 232 18.14 -4.62 5.21
CA ASP A 232 18.35 -5.75 4.32
C ASP A 232 18.01 -5.46 2.85
N MET A 233 16.97 -4.66 2.61
CA MET A 233 16.54 -4.28 1.25
C MET A 233 17.24 -3.02 0.74
N HIS A 234 17.45 -2.02 1.61
CA HIS A 234 18.07 -0.75 1.24
C HIS A 234 19.57 -0.92 0.98
N ASP A 235 20.24 -1.69 1.84
CA ASP A 235 21.68 -1.95 1.76
C ASP A 235 21.96 -3.32 1.11
N ALA A 236 21.04 -3.78 0.24
CA ALA A 236 21.16 -5.04 -0.47
C ALA A 236 22.52 -5.15 -1.17
N PRO A 237 23.24 -6.29 -1.07
CA PRO A 237 24.58 -6.45 -1.67
C PRO A 237 24.62 -6.20 -3.19
N GLN A 238 23.49 -6.49 -3.88
CA GLN A 238 23.34 -6.25 -5.32
C GLN A 238 22.93 -4.80 -5.64
N GLY A 239 22.73 -3.94 -4.63
CA GLY A 239 22.19 -2.59 -4.74
C GLY A 239 20.67 -2.57 -4.97
N VAL A 240 20.05 -1.41 -4.70
CA VAL A 240 18.58 -1.24 -4.76
C VAL A 240 18.03 -1.48 -6.16
N HIS A 241 18.77 -1.14 -7.22
CA HIS A 241 18.32 -1.33 -8.60
C HIS A 241 18.13 -2.81 -8.92
N ASP A 242 19.15 -3.63 -8.71
CA ASP A 242 19.12 -5.06 -9.01
C ASP A 242 18.23 -5.82 -8.03
N PHE A 243 18.16 -5.37 -6.78
CA PHE A 243 17.16 -5.88 -5.83
C PHE A 243 15.73 -5.71 -6.38
N LEU A 244 15.37 -4.50 -6.81
CA LEU A 244 14.04 -4.24 -7.38
C LEU A 244 13.85 -4.97 -8.73
N ARG A 245 14.89 -5.06 -9.59
CA ARG A 245 14.82 -5.83 -10.84
C ARG A 245 14.41 -7.28 -10.55
N ALA A 246 15.11 -7.94 -9.63
CA ALA A 246 14.82 -9.32 -9.26
C ALA A 246 13.44 -9.46 -8.57
N TYR A 247 13.08 -8.52 -7.70
CA TYR A 247 11.79 -8.53 -7.00
C TYR A 247 10.61 -8.39 -7.97
N TYR A 248 10.68 -7.43 -8.90
CA TYR A 248 9.65 -7.23 -9.90
C TYR A 248 9.54 -8.43 -10.84
N HIS A 249 10.67 -8.96 -11.32
CA HIS A 249 10.70 -10.16 -12.17
C HIS A 249 10.08 -11.37 -11.47
N HIS A 250 10.50 -11.69 -10.24
CA HIS A 250 10.08 -12.87 -9.49
C HIS A 250 8.56 -12.93 -9.26
N LYS A 251 7.89 -11.77 -9.17
CA LYS A 251 6.42 -11.68 -9.01
C LYS A 251 5.67 -11.47 -10.33
N SER A 252 6.34 -11.27 -11.45
CA SER A 252 5.73 -11.04 -12.76
C SER A 252 5.34 -12.34 -13.47
N ALA A 253 4.67 -12.21 -14.61
CA ALA A 253 4.42 -13.33 -15.52
C ALA A 253 5.67 -13.82 -16.28
N ASP A 254 6.73 -13.01 -16.30
CA ASP A 254 8.00 -13.38 -16.94
C ASP A 254 8.67 -14.54 -16.20
N TRP A 255 8.55 -14.57 -14.86
CA TRP A 255 9.05 -15.70 -14.08
C TRP A 255 8.15 -16.93 -14.23
N LYS A 256 8.68 -17.98 -14.85
CA LYS A 256 7.92 -19.19 -15.23
C LYS A 256 7.44 -20.05 -14.06
N GLY A 257 7.94 -19.78 -12.84
CA GLY A 257 7.48 -20.43 -11.60
C GLY A 257 6.12 -19.95 -11.10
N ASN A 258 5.60 -18.83 -11.58
CA ASN A 258 4.29 -18.30 -11.19
C ASN A 258 3.15 -19.10 -11.83
N LYS A 259 2.69 -20.14 -11.11
CA LYS A 259 1.57 -21.02 -11.49
C LYS A 259 0.59 -21.11 -10.32
N PRO A 260 -0.15 -20.03 -10.01
CA PRO A 260 -0.97 -19.96 -8.83
C PRO A 260 -2.21 -20.86 -8.91
N TYR A 261 -2.63 -21.31 -7.76
CA TYR A 261 -3.87 -22.06 -7.54
C TYR A 261 -4.37 -21.82 -6.09
N PRO A 262 -5.67 -22.02 -5.80
CA PRO A 262 -6.20 -21.85 -4.47
C PRO A 262 -5.55 -22.77 -3.44
N LEU A 263 -5.04 -22.21 -2.35
CA LEU A 263 -4.57 -22.98 -1.20
C LEU A 263 -5.77 -23.49 -0.40
N LYS A 264 -5.64 -24.66 0.21
CA LYS A 264 -6.77 -25.32 0.91
C LYS A 264 -7.00 -24.76 2.30
N ARG A 265 -5.92 -24.45 3.06
CA ARG A 265 -5.98 -24.08 4.49
C ARG A 265 -4.81 -23.19 4.87
N TRP A 266 -4.99 -22.42 5.92
CA TRP A 266 -3.91 -21.65 6.54
C TRP A 266 -3.08 -22.58 7.44
N THR A 267 -2.19 -23.37 6.84
CA THR A 267 -1.25 -24.29 7.53
C THR A 267 0.13 -24.17 6.91
N ALA A 268 1.17 -24.48 7.66
CA ALA A 268 2.56 -24.40 7.17
C ALA A 268 2.80 -25.22 5.90
N SER A 269 2.21 -26.44 5.80
CA SER A 269 2.36 -27.31 4.63
C SER A 269 1.68 -26.75 3.37
N GLU A 270 0.56 -26.03 3.49
CA GLU A 270 -0.08 -25.38 2.37
C GLU A 270 0.67 -24.10 2.00
N LEU A 271 1.02 -23.26 2.98
CA LEU A 271 1.75 -22.02 2.77
C LEU A 271 3.13 -22.24 2.14
N ALA A 272 3.81 -23.34 2.46
CA ALA A 272 5.09 -23.69 1.87
C ALA A 272 5.05 -23.97 0.35
N LYS A 273 3.85 -24.07 -0.24
CA LYS A 273 3.64 -24.17 -1.69
C LYS A 273 3.75 -22.81 -2.40
N LEU A 274 3.61 -21.71 -1.66
CA LEU A 274 3.80 -20.36 -2.17
C LEU A 274 5.27 -20.14 -2.58
N PRO A 275 5.52 -19.31 -3.60
CA PRO A 275 6.86 -18.89 -3.96
C PRO A 275 7.62 -18.28 -2.79
N THR A 276 8.95 -18.29 -2.90
CA THR A 276 9.83 -17.80 -1.83
C THR A 276 9.67 -16.30 -1.55
N TYR A 277 9.16 -15.51 -2.46
CA TYR A 277 8.84 -14.11 -2.18
C TYR A 277 7.63 -13.91 -1.24
N TYR A 278 6.81 -14.94 -0.99
CA TYR A 278 5.74 -14.93 0.02
C TYR A 278 6.10 -15.77 1.26
N VAL A 279 6.66 -16.97 1.03
CA VAL A 279 7.07 -17.85 2.13
C VAL A 279 8.56 -18.15 1.97
N MET A 280 9.36 -17.27 2.56
CA MET A 280 10.81 -17.21 2.44
C MET A 280 11.52 -18.38 3.12
N ASP A 281 12.71 -18.74 2.68
CA ASP A 281 13.59 -19.57 3.49
C ASP A 281 13.93 -18.86 4.80
N LEU A 282 13.90 -19.58 5.92
CA LEU A 282 14.05 -18.99 7.25
C LEU A 282 15.40 -18.25 7.40
N ALA A 283 16.47 -18.79 6.83
CA ALA A 283 17.83 -18.26 6.93
C ALA A 283 18.10 -17.07 6.00
N ARG A 284 17.20 -16.72 5.08
CA ARG A 284 17.45 -15.70 4.06
C ARG A 284 16.64 -14.44 4.32
N ASN A 285 17.19 -13.30 3.97
CA ASN A 285 16.44 -12.04 3.87
C ASN A 285 15.80 -11.91 2.46
N MET A 286 15.04 -10.81 2.22
CA MET A 286 14.35 -10.64 0.94
C MET A 286 15.32 -10.37 -0.21
N ALA A 287 16.39 -9.60 0.01
CA ALA A 287 17.40 -9.32 -1.00
C ALA A 287 18.09 -10.62 -1.49
N GLU A 288 18.45 -11.49 -0.56
CA GLU A 288 19.02 -12.81 -0.86
C GLU A 288 17.99 -13.75 -1.52
N THR A 289 16.73 -13.64 -1.13
CA THR A 289 15.66 -14.46 -1.69
C THR A 289 15.43 -14.17 -3.16
N VAL A 290 15.27 -12.88 -3.52
CA VAL A 290 14.97 -12.51 -4.90
C VAL A 290 16.21 -12.56 -5.81
N ALA A 291 17.41 -12.41 -5.25
CA ALA A 291 18.65 -12.52 -6.02
C ALA A 291 18.82 -13.89 -6.73
N GLN A 292 18.18 -14.94 -6.19
CA GLN A 292 18.20 -16.29 -6.79
C GLN A 292 17.38 -16.37 -8.07
N GLU A 293 16.44 -15.46 -8.26
CA GLU A 293 15.51 -15.39 -9.38
C GLU A 293 15.78 -14.11 -10.20
N MET A 294 17.03 -13.62 -10.17
CA MET A 294 17.44 -12.49 -11.01
C MET A 294 17.32 -12.87 -12.48
N PRO A 295 16.58 -12.09 -13.30
CA PRO A 295 16.49 -12.34 -14.73
C PRO A 295 17.86 -12.19 -15.41
N ASP A 296 18.10 -12.98 -16.44
CA ASP A 296 19.31 -12.85 -17.24
C ASP A 296 19.28 -11.60 -18.16
N ALA A 297 20.41 -11.31 -18.81
CA ALA A 297 20.52 -10.11 -19.65
C ALA A 297 19.55 -10.12 -20.85
N ALA A 298 19.19 -11.30 -21.37
CA ALA A 298 18.25 -11.42 -22.48
C ALA A 298 16.81 -11.19 -22.00
N GLU A 299 16.46 -11.71 -20.83
CA GLU A 299 15.16 -11.47 -20.16
C GLU A 299 14.99 -9.99 -19.80
N ILE A 300 16.03 -9.34 -19.28
CA ILE A 300 16.02 -7.90 -18.98
C ILE A 300 15.80 -7.09 -20.26
N ALA A 301 16.53 -7.41 -21.34
CA ALA A 301 16.40 -6.72 -22.62
C ALA A 301 15.02 -6.92 -23.28
N ALA A 302 14.39 -8.08 -23.06
CA ALA A 302 13.05 -8.41 -23.55
C ALA A 302 11.92 -7.78 -22.72
N ASN A 303 12.19 -7.29 -21.52
CA ASN A 303 11.18 -6.73 -20.65
C ASN A 303 10.70 -5.36 -21.15
N THR A 304 9.48 -5.30 -21.68
CA THR A 304 8.87 -4.09 -22.24
C THR A 304 7.99 -3.34 -21.25
N TRP A 305 7.49 -4.02 -20.23
CA TRP A 305 6.55 -3.43 -19.28
C TRP A 305 7.25 -2.60 -18.19
N LEU A 306 8.52 -2.94 -17.83
CA LEU A 306 9.36 -2.19 -16.90
C LEU A 306 10.82 -2.14 -17.39
N PRO A 307 11.13 -1.41 -18.48
CA PRO A 307 12.50 -1.27 -18.96
C PRO A 307 13.37 -0.52 -17.93
N ASP A 308 14.72 -0.68 -18.01
CA ASP A 308 15.67 -0.14 -17.04
C ASP A 308 15.51 1.35 -16.77
N ARG A 309 15.21 2.15 -17.80
CA ARG A 309 14.96 3.60 -17.61
C ARG A 309 13.79 3.90 -16.67
N GLU A 310 12.76 3.03 -16.65
CA GLU A 310 11.58 3.18 -15.79
C GLU A 310 11.86 2.58 -14.40
N LEU A 311 12.57 1.45 -14.33
CA LEU A 311 13.01 0.87 -13.07
C LEU A 311 13.98 1.81 -12.33
N SER A 312 14.85 2.53 -13.06
CA SER A 312 15.80 3.48 -12.48
C SER A 312 15.09 4.60 -11.68
N PHE A 313 13.86 4.98 -12.07
CA PHE A 313 13.07 5.92 -11.27
C PHE A 313 12.69 5.30 -9.90
N TYR A 314 12.17 4.07 -9.88
CA TYR A 314 11.85 3.39 -8.62
C TYR A 314 13.09 3.22 -7.74
N SER A 315 14.18 2.73 -8.32
CA SER A 315 15.41 2.49 -7.57
C SER A 315 16.02 3.77 -7.00
N ALA A 316 15.98 4.89 -7.72
CA ALA A 316 16.44 6.17 -7.23
C ALA A 316 15.58 6.69 -6.06
N GLU A 317 14.24 6.55 -6.14
CA GLU A 317 13.35 6.95 -5.05
C GLU A 317 13.56 6.06 -3.81
N TYR A 318 13.65 4.73 -3.97
CA TYR A 318 13.89 3.81 -2.85
C TYR A 318 15.31 3.92 -2.27
N ALA A 319 16.33 4.20 -3.08
CA ALA A 319 17.67 4.50 -2.58
C ALA A 319 17.70 5.78 -1.72
N ARG A 320 16.82 6.75 -2.01
CA ARG A 320 16.68 7.99 -1.25
C ARG A 320 15.87 7.83 0.03
N THR A 321 14.79 7.04 0.01
CA THR A 321 13.80 6.96 1.11
C THR A 321 13.94 5.70 1.97
N GLY A 322 14.58 4.66 1.47
CA GLY A 322 14.47 3.31 2.01
C GLY A 322 13.05 2.75 1.85
N PHE A 323 12.81 1.65 2.51
CA PHE A 323 11.54 0.90 2.46
C PHE A 323 10.70 1.06 3.72
N GLN A 324 11.25 1.68 4.79
CA GLN A 324 10.65 1.68 6.13
C GLN A 324 9.21 2.22 6.15
N GLY A 325 8.92 3.26 5.37
CA GLY A 325 7.56 3.82 5.31
C GLY A 325 6.51 2.82 4.86
N GLY A 326 6.80 2.06 3.81
CA GLY A 326 5.93 0.97 3.35
C GLY A 326 5.87 -0.21 4.33
N LEU A 327 7.00 -0.54 4.98
CA LEU A 327 7.08 -1.60 5.98
C LEU A 327 6.24 -1.31 7.23
N GLN A 328 6.02 -0.03 7.59
CA GLN A 328 5.14 0.33 8.70
C GLN A 328 3.70 -0.17 8.48
N TRP A 329 3.23 -0.28 7.25
CA TRP A 329 1.90 -0.81 6.95
C TRP A 329 1.80 -2.31 7.31
N TYR A 330 2.84 -3.09 7.00
CA TYR A 330 2.91 -4.50 7.39
C TYR A 330 2.96 -4.65 8.91
N ARG A 331 3.72 -3.79 9.60
CA ARG A 331 3.80 -3.76 11.06
C ARG A 331 2.44 -3.46 11.69
N CYS A 332 1.67 -2.53 11.13
CA CYS A 332 0.29 -2.29 11.59
C CYS A 332 -0.58 -3.55 11.46
N GLY A 333 -0.43 -4.28 10.35
CA GLY A 333 -1.21 -5.49 10.08
C GLY A 333 -0.83 -6.68 10.97
N THR A 334 0.47 -6.85 11.24
CA THR A 334 0.98 -8.02 12.00
C THR A 334 0.99 -7.82 13.50
N SER A 335 0.99 -6.58 14.00
CA SER A 335 1.08 -6.27 15.42
C SER A 335 -0.19 -6.55 16.21
N GLY A 336 -1.36 -6.67 15.54
CA GLY A 336 -2.66 -6.73 16.20
C GLY A 336 -3.10 -5.45 16.91
N ALA A 337 -2.21 -4.45 17.06
CA ALA A 337 -2.46 -3.26 17.88
C ALA A 337 -3.66 -2.41 17.42
N PHE A 338 -4.03 -2.51 16.15
CA PHE A 338 -5.11 -1.73 15.55
C PHE A 338 -6.30 -2.58 15.08
N THR A 339 -6.32 -3.87 15.43
CA THR A 339 -7.40 -4.78 15.03
C THR A 339 -8.74 -4.36 15.61
N ALA A 340 -8.77 -3.94 16.87
CA ALA A 340 -10.00 -3.55 17.57
C ALA A 340 -10.76 -2.39 16.87
N GLU A 341 -10.08 -1.45 16.25
CA GLU A 341 -10.75 -0.39 15.48
C GLU A 341 -11.39 -0.93 14.19
N LEU A 342 -10.83 -1.98 13.61
CA LEU A 342 -11.37 -2.64 12.40
C LEU A 342 -12.53 -3.58 12.74
N GLU A 343 -12.52 -4.20 13.90
CA GLU A 343 -13.60 -5.06 14.42
C GLU A 343 -14.91 -4.31 14.63
N THR A 344 -14.86 -2.98 14.82
CA THR A 344 -16.07 -2.14 14.89
C THR A 344 -16.90 -2.20 13.60
N TRP A 345 -16.31 -2.67 12.50
CA TRP A 345 -16.96 -2.88 11.21
C TRP A 345 -17.35 -4.33 10.95
N SER A 346 -17.21 -5.22 11.95
CA SER A 346 -17.56 -6.63 11.84
C SER A 346 -18.96 -6.83 11.26
N GLY A 347 -19.08 -7.76 10.33
CA GLY A 347 -20.35 -8.06 9.64
C GLY A 347 -20.74 -7.05 8.55
N ARG A 348 -19.96 -5.96 8.34
CA ARG A 348 -20.20 -5.05 7.21
C ARG A 348 -19.57 -5.59 5.93
N SER A 349 -20.23 -5.32 4.82
CA SER A 349 -19.78 -5.61 3.46
C SER A 349 -19.58 -4.32 2.65
N ILE A 350 -18.83 -4.41 1.57
CA ILE A 350 -18.76 -3.35 0.56
C ILE A 350 -20.02 -3.46 -0.31
N ASP A 351 -20.90 -2.48 -0.20
CA ASP A 351 -22.21 -2.45 -0.86
C ASP A 351 -22.25 -1.53 -2.10
N VAL A 352 -21.13 -0.92 -2.44
CA VAL A 352 -20.96 -0.20 -3.71
C VAL A 352 -20.56 -1.17 -4.83
N PRO A 353 -20.78 -0.82 -6.11
CA PRO A 353 -20.28 -1.63 -7.22
C PRO A 353 -18.78 -1.91 -7.07
N SER A 354 -18.43 -3.17 -7.22
CA SER A 354 -17.05 -3.66 -7.01
C SER A 354 -16.59 -4.51 -8.19
N CYS A 355 -15.31 -4.50 -8.51
CA CYS A 355 -14.69 -5.48 -9.40
C CYS A 355 -13.32 -5.92 -8.85
N PHE A 356 -12.86 -7.06 -9.34
CA PHE A 356 -11.52 -7.56 -9.07
C PHE A 356 -10.74 -7.75 -10.36
N ILE A 357 -9.49 -7.30 -10.39
CA ILE A 357 -8.58 -7.46 -11.54
C ILE A 357 -7.24 -7.96 -11.02
N SER A 358 -6.73 -9.06 -11.57
CA SER A 358 -5.41 -9.61 -11.23
C SER A 358 -4.79 -10.28 -12.44
N GLY A 359 -3.47 -10.48 -12.41
CA GLY A 359 -2.81 -11.34 -13.35
C GLY A 359 -3.16 -12.80 -13.08
N LYS A 360 -3.29 -13.61 -14.14
CA LYS A 360 -3.54 -15.05 -14.01
C LYS A 360 -2.37 -15.78 -13.36
N GLN A 361 -1.17 -15.22 -13.46
CA GLN A 361 0.06 -15.72 -12.85
C GLN A 361 0.38 -15.03 -11.50
N ASP A 362 -0.58 -14.34 -10.89
CA ASP A 362 -0.40 -13.68 -9.59
C ASP A 362 -0.85 -14.56 -8.43
N TRP A 363 0.10 -15.03 -7.62
CA TRP A 363 -0.19 -15.70 -6.36
C TRP A 363 -0.88 -14.81 -5.32
N GLY A 364 -0.85 -13.48 -5.48
CA GLY A 364 -1.57 -12.52 -4.63
C GLY A 364 -3.05 -12.83 -4.51
N THR A 365 -3.65 -13.33 -5.59
CA THR A 365 -5.07 -13.76 -5.64
C THR A 365 -5.37 -14.90 -4.66
N TYR A 366 -4.43 -15.81 -4.43
CA TYR A 366 -4.64 -17.05 -3.67
C TYR A 366 -3.73 -17.19 -2.44
N GLN A 367 -2.95 -16.17 -2.09
CA GLN A 367 -2.01 -16.24 -0.96
C GLN A 367 -2.69 -16.49 0.40
N ARG A 368 -3.98 -16.18 0.52
CA ARG A 368 -4.81 -16.41 1.71
C ARG A 368 -6.00 -17.29 1.33
N PRO A 369 -6.07 -18.53 1.86
CA PRO A 369 -7.12 -19.49 1.51
C PRO A 369 -8.53 -18.94 1.76
N GLY A 370 -9.43 -19.09 0.79
CA GLY A 370 -10.83 -18.71 0.88
C GLY A 370 -11.14 -17.21 0.75
N VAL A 371 -10.13 -16.34 0.72
CA VAL A 371 -10.36 -14.88 0.68
C VAL A 371 -10.88 -14.43 -0.68
N PHE A 372 -10.37 -15.01 -1.78
CA PHE A 372 -10.85 -14.69 -3.12
C PHE A 372 -12.34 -15.06 -3.31
N GLU A 373 -12.75 -16.18 -2.76
CA GLU A 373 -14.14 -16.65 -2.77
C GLU A 373 -15.03 -15.78 -1.85
N ALA A 374 -14.56 -15.46 -0.65
CA ALA A 374 -15.27 -14.60 0.28
C ALA A 374 -15.49 -13.19 -0.28
N MET A 375 -14.50 -12.63 -1.00
CA MET A 375 -14.65 -11.34 -1.68
C MET A 375 -15.83 -11.35 -2.65
N GLN A 376 -16.03 -12.43 -3.41
CA GLN A 376 -17.06 -12.55 -4.44
C GLN A 376 -18.44 -12.88 -3.90
N SER A 377 -18.55 -13.39 -2.67
CA SER A 377 -19.79 -13.89 -2.10
C SER A 377 -20.32 -13.06 -0.93
N THR A 378 -19.46 -12.66 0.00
CA THR A 378 -19.88 -12.05 1.26
C THR A 378 -19.27 -10.67 1.51
N ALA A 379 -18.01 -10.45 1.14
CA ALA A 379 -17.32 -9.19 1.44
C ALA A 379 -17.70 -8.04 0.49
N CYS A 380 -18.09 -8.37 -0.77
CA CYS A 380 -18.58 -7.39 -1.75
C CYS A 380 -19.93 -7.83 -2.29
N THR A 381 -21.03 -7.19 -1.87
CA THR A 381 -22.41 -7.59 -2.23
C THR A 381 -22.82 -7.20 -3.65
N ARG A 382 -22.05 -6.32 -4.30
CA ARG A 382 -22.30 -5.85 -5.68
C ARG A 382 -21.08 -6.06 -6.58
N MET A 383 -20.54 -7.29 -6.59
CA MET A 383 -19.43 -7.66 -7.47
C MET A 383 -19.92 -7.70 -8.93
N LEU A 384 -19.34 -6.86 -9.80
CA LEU A 384 -19.68 -6.77 -11.23
C LEU A 384 -18.81 -7.66 -12.12
N GLY A 385 -17.64 -8.05 -11.63
CA GLY A 385 -16.74 -8.94 -12.37
C GLY A 385 -15.47 -9.25 -11.62
N CYS A 386 -14.90 -10.42 -11.93
CA CYS A 386 -13.58 -10.86 -11.51
C CYS A 386 -12.78 -11.24 -12.76
N HIS A 387 -11.71 -10.53 -13.03
CA HIS A 387 -10.91 -10.65 -14.25
C HIS A 387 -9.49 -11.11 -13.91
N LEU A 388 -9.15 -12.32 -14.37
CA LEU A 388 -7.79 -12.86 -14.30
C LEU A 388 -7.16 -12.75 -15.68
N ILE A 389 -6.19 -11.85 -15.84
CA ILE A 389 -5.60 -11.45 -17.13
C ILE A 389 -4.47 -12.40 -17.48
N ASP A 390 -4.53 -13.01 -18.67
CA ASP A 390 -3.45 -13.82 -19.21
C ASP A 390 -2.20 -12.96 -19.52
N GLY A 391 -1.01 -13.52 -19.30
CA GLY A 391 0.26 -12.85 -19.55
C GLY A 391 0.55 -11.72 -18.53
N ALA A 392 -0.08 -11.74 -17.37
CA ALA A 392 0.24 -10.87 -16.27
C ALA A 392 0.43 -11.66 -14.96
N GLY A 393 1.41 -11.24 -14.19
CA GLY A 393 1.63 -11.62 -12.80
C GLY A 393 1.07 -10.56 -11.87
N HIS A 394 1.87 -10.23 -10.85
CA HIS A 394 1.44 -9.32 -9.79
C HIS A 394 1.29 -7.87 -10.26
N TRP A 395 2.13 -7.40 -11.18
CA TRP A 395 2.17 -6.00 -11.61
C TRP A 395 1.20 -5.73 -12.78
N VAL A 396 -0.03 -6.22 -12.66
CA VAL A 396 -1.00 -6.35 -13.75
C VAL A 396 -1.26 -5.04 -14.50
N GLN A 397 -1.29 -3.88 -13.82
CA GLN A 397 -1.47 -2.56 -14.44
C GLN A 397 -0.26 -2.09 -15.24
N GLN A 398 0.91 -2.69 -15.03
CA GLN A 398 2.13 -2.42 -15.77
C GLN A 398 2.39 -3.49 -16.85
N GLU A 399 2.14 -4.77 -16.54
CA GLU A 399 2.35 -5.90 -17.45
C GLU A 399 1.31 -5.93 -18.58
N GLN A 400 0.03 -5.57 -18.29
CA GLN A 400 -1.08 -5.60 -19.25
C GLN A 400 -1.88 -4.27 -19.19
N THR A 401 -1.18 -3.16 -19.38
CA THR A 401 -1.70 -1.79 -19.20
C THR A 401 -2.99 -1.53 -19.98
N GLU A 402 -3.02 -1.88 -21.28
CA GLU A 402 -4.17 -1.59 -22.15
C GLU A 402 -5.40 -2.37 -21.70
N GLN A 403 -5.23 -3.64 -21.35
CA GLN A 403 -6.33 -4.48 -20.90
C GLN A 403 -6.87 -4.02 -19.54
N VAL A 404 -5.99 -3.64 -18.61
CA VAL A 404 -6.40 -3.07 -17.32
C VAL A 404 -7.15 -1.74 -17.51
N ALA A 405 -6.63 -0.83 -18.34
CA ALA A 405 -7.30 0.43 -18.63
C ALA A 405 -8.71 0.22 -19.23
N HIS A 406 -8.83 -0.72 -20.17
CA HIS A 406 -10.11 -1.09 -20.78
C HIS A 406 -11.12 -1.63 -19.74
N LEU A 407 -10.69 -2.58 -18.90
CA LEU A 407 -11.54 -3.16 -17.85
C LEU A 407 -11.97 -2.13 -16.81
N LEU A 408 -11.07 -1.24 -16.39
CA LEU A 408 -11.39 -0.14 -15.48
C LEU A 408 -12.43 0.80 -16.08
N LEU A 409 -12.28 1.18 -17.36
CA LEU A 409 -13.25 2.05 -18.06
C LEU A 409 -14.62 1.40 -18.17
N GLN A 410 -14.68 0.11 -18.55
CA GLN A 410 -15.92 -0.65 -18.58
C GLN A 410 -16.57 -0.71 -17.19
N PHE A 411 -15.80 -1.01 -16.17
CA PHE A 411 -16.27 -1.10 -14.80
C PHE A 411 -16.84 0.24 -14.30
N VAL A 412 -16.09 1.34 -14.43
CA VAL A 412 -16.53 2.66 -13.95
C VAL A 412 -17.81 3.11 -14.65
N LYS A 413 -17.94 2.84 -15.95
CA LYS A 413 -19.18 3.12 -16.71
C LYS A 413 -20.36 2.30 -16.20
N GLN A 414 -20.21 0.97 -16.05
CA GLN A 414 -21.24 0.09 -15.50
C GLN A 414 -21.64 0.47 -14.08
N ALA A 415 -20.67 0.86 -13.24
CA ALA A 415 -20.92 1.30 -11.88
C ALA A 415 -21.77 2.58 -11.84
N ALA A 416 -21.49 3.55 -12.73
CA ALA A 416 -22.28 4.78 -12.83
C ALA A 416 -23.71 4.52 -13.29
N GLU A 417 -23.92 3.65 -14.28
CA GLU A 417 -25.25 3.25 -14.76
C GLU A 417 -26.11 2.59 -13.68
N ARG A 418 -25.49 1.83 -12.77
CA ARG A 418 -26.18 1.12 -11.66
C ARG A 418 -26.34 1.96 -10.39
N ALA A 419 -25.68 3.09 -10.29
CA ALA A 419 -25.83 3.99 -9.13
C ALA A 419 -27.15 4.79 -9.18
N GLY A 420 -27.83 4.87 -10.35
CA GLY A 420 -29.01 5.71 -10.57
C GLY A 420 -28.67 7.22 -10.51
N PRO A 421 -29.58 8.09 -10.95
CA PRO A 421 -29.42 9.53 -10.77
C PRO A 421 -29.49 9.95 -9.30
#